data_187f4888fd9e1caaed873d1762ef5d8c
#
_entry.id   187f4888fd9e1caaed873d1762ef5d8c
#
_cell.length_a   1.000
_cell.length_b   1.000
_cell.length_c   1.000
_cell.angle_alpha   90.00
_cell.angle_beta   90.00
_cell.angle_gamma   90.00
#
_symmetry.space_group_name_H-M   'P 1'
#
loop_
_entity.id
_entity.type
_entity.pdbx_description
1 polymer ?
#
loop_
_entity_poly.entity_id
_entity_poly.type
_entity_poly.pdbx_seq_one_letter_code
_entity_poly.pdbx_strand_id
1 'polypeptide(L)'
;LRIIRQYVFDDELLIYFAWGMDNITAKDFVVCTNKQILMLDREMLGATKNVKQFYYEDITSMSTDQKTSGWLEFALTAAFKLCNITIYVSGAQEKIQTLYTYEAERVIRVYQEYRRSIKQDERNARQVVVQQSAPAEDDVFTKLEKLNKLKEAGILTEEEFDEKKAELLAQM
;
A
#
# COMPACT_ATOMS: atom_id res chain seq x y z
N LEU A 1 -2.88 24.46 -8.07
CA LEU A 1 -1.67 23.61 -8.18
C LEU A 1 -0.49 24.12 -7.33
N ARG A 2 -0.25 25.45 -7.20
CA ARG A 2 0.86 25.98 -6.38
C ARG A 2 0.79 25.55 -4.91
N ILE A 3 -0.41 25.52 -4.32
CA ILE A 3 -0.63 25.17 -2.92
C ILE A 3 -0.31 23.69 -2.66
N ILE A 4 -0.71 22.81 -3.57
CA ILE A 4 -0.50 21.37 -3.44
C ILE A 4 1.00 21.05 -3.43
N ARG A 5 1.78 21.77 -4.24
CA ARG A 5 3.22 21.51 -4.41
C ARG A 5 4.05 21.62 -3.12
N GLN A 6 3.60 22.39 -2.13
CA GLN A 6 4.30 22.50 -0.83
C GLN A 6 3.98 21.35 0.14
N TYR A 7 3.02 20.48 -0.20
CA TYR A 7 2.61 19.34 0.60
C TYR A 7 2.93 17.99 -0.07
N VAL A 8 3.46 18.03 -1.28
CA VAL A 8 3.81 16.84 -2.08
C VAL A 8 5.33 16.85 -2.24
N PHE A 9 5.98 15.74 -1.91
CA PHE A 9 7.42 15.57 -2.10
C PHE A 9 7.77 15.42 -3.58
N ASP A 10 9.03 15.69 -3.94
CA ASP A 10 9.50 15.66 -5.33
C ASP A 10 9.38 14.27 -5.98
N ASP A 11 9.39 13.21 -5.16
CA ASP A 11 9.23 11.80 -5.58
C ASP A 11 7.77 11.30 -5.52
N GLU A 12 6.82 12.18 -5.18
CA GLU A 12 5.40 11.85 -5.18
C GLU A 12 4.75 12.11 -6.54
N LEU A 13 4.00 11.14 -7.01
CA LEU A 13 3.22 11.23 -8.22
C LEU A 13 1.76 11.54 -7.89
N LEU A 14 1.22 12.57 -8.53
CA LEU A 14 -0.21 12.85 -8.47
C LEU A 14 -0.95 11.78 -9.26
N ILE A 15 -1.82 11.03 -8.58
CA ILE A 15 -2.62 9.95 -9.19
C ILE A 15 -4.03 10.43 -9.53
N TYR A 16 -4.68 11.13 -8.61
CA TYR A 16 -6.06 11.53 -8.76
C TYR A 16 -6.36 12.84 -8.04
N PHE A 17 -7.30 13.58 -8.61
CA PHE A 17 -7.82 14.83 -8.04
C PHE A 17 -9.34 14.80 -8.07
N ALA A 18 -9.97 15.01 -6.93
CA ALA A 18 -11.41 15.14 -6.78
C ALA A 18 -11.76 16.44 -6.07
N TRP A 19 -13.01 16.85 -6.20
CA TRP A 19 -13.53 17.99 -5.48
C TRP A 19 -14.89 17.69 -4.88
N GLY A 20 -15.08 18.10 -3.64
CA GLY A 20 -16.33 18.02 -2.89
C GLY A 20 -16.91 19.39 -2.61
N MET A 21 -18.11 19.42 -2.13
CA MET A 21 -18.79 20.66 -1.72
C MET A 21 -19.10 20.52 -0.23
N ASP A 22 -18.42 21.30 0.63
CA ASP A 22 -18.80 21.37 2.05
C ASP A 22 -20.08 22.19 2.25
N ASN A 23 -20.18 23.28 1.47
CA ASN A 23 -21.36 24.14 1.36
C ASN A 23 -21.58 24.57 -0.09
N ILE A 24 -22.71 25.18 -0.41
CA ILE A 24 -23.07 25.64 -1.77
C ILE A 24 -21.97 26.52 -2.40
N THR A 25 -21.10 27.11 -1.61
CA THR A 25 -20.12 28.10 -2.03
C THR A 25 -18.65 27.69 -1.79
N ALA A 26 -18.37 26.73 -0.95
CA ALA A 26 -17.02 26.25 -0.67
C ALA A 26 -16.77 24.90 -1.36
N LYS A 27 -15.61 24.77 -1.98
CA LYS A 27 -15.17 23.54 -2.66
C LYS A 27 -13.95 23.01 -1.96
N ASP A 28 -14.10 21.85 -1.34
CA ASP A 28 -12.97 21.10 -0.82
C ASP A 28 -12.32 20.29 -1.92
N PHE A 29 -11.00 20.17 -1.87
CA PHE A 29 -10.27 19.38 -2.82
C PHE A 29 -9.64 18.18 -2.15
N VAL A 30 -9.69 17.04 -2.83
CA VAL A 30 -9.04 15.82 -2.46
C VAL A 30 -7.98 15.49 -3.50
N VAL A 31 -6.76 15.35 -3.07
CA VAL A 31 -5.63 15.02 -3.93
C VAL A 31 -5.05 13.68 -3.47
N CYS A 32 -5.01 12.71 -4.36
CA CYS A 32 -4.39 11.43 -4.10
C CYS A 32 -3.04 11.36 -4.80
N THR A 33 -2.00 11.09 -4.06
CA THR A 33 -0.67 10.77 -4.60
C THR A 33 -0.41 9.26 -4.50
N ASN A 34 0.77 8.82 -4.85
CA ASN A 34 1.20 7.44 -4.61
C ASN A 34 1.52 7.13 -3.13
N LYS A 35 1.51 8.13 -2.22
CA LYS A 35 1.85 7.96 -0.80
C LYS A 35 0.76 8.41 0.17
N GLN A 36 -0.05 9.41 -0.21
CA GLN A 36 -0.97 10.07 0.71
C GLN A 36 -2.24 10.60 0.04
N ILE A 37 -3.22 10.91 0.87
CA ILE A 37 -4.39 11.71 0.52
C ILE A 37 -4.24 13.08 1.18
N LEU A 38 -4.37 14.13 0.39
CA LEU A 38 -4.43 15.51 0.87
C LEU A 38 -5.87 16.01 0.79
N MET A 39 -6.36 16.56 1.88
CA MET A 39 -7.63 17.28 1.91
C MET A 39 -7.34 18.78 2.05
N LEU A 40 -7.81 19.57 1.10
CA LEU A 40 -7.68 21.01 1.10
C LEU A 40 -9.05 21.62 1.35
N ASP A 41 -9.26 22.10 2.58
CA ASP A 41 -10.43 22.86 2.98
C ASP A 41 -10.28 24.31 2.48
N ARG A 42 -11.25 24.80 1.72
CA ARG A 42 -11.20 26.14 1.11
C ARG A 42 -12.35 27.00 1.58
N GLU A 43 -12.04 28.23 1.94
CA GLU A 43 -13.04 29.25 2.21
C GLU A 43 -13.75 29.74 0.92
N MET A 44 -14.91 30.37 1.12
CA MET A 44 -15.77 30.90 0.05
C MET A 44 -15.02 31.82 -0.96
N LEU A 45 -14.00 32.53 -0.51
CA LEU A 45 -13.16 33.40 -1.35
C LEU A 45 -11.97 32.70 -2.01
N GLY A 46 -11.91 31.37 -1.88
CA GLY A 46 -10.87 30.56 -2.52
C GLY A 46 -9.54 30.51 -1.76
N ALA A 47 -9.42 31.12 -0.57
CA ALA A 47 -8.29 30.94 0.31
C ALA A 47 -8.29 29.50 0.90
N THR A 48 -7.14 28.88 1.02
CA THR A 48 -7.01 27.59 1.71
C THR A 48 -7.00 27.84 3.20
N LYS A 49 -7.99 27.27 3.91
CA LYS A 49 -8.14 27.41 5.34
C LYS A 49 -7.31 26.38 6.09
N ASN A 50 -7.34 25.16 5.62
CA ASN A 50 -6.66 24.03 6.25
C ASN A 50 -6.23 23.03 5.20
N VAL A 51 -5.13 22.32 5.48
CA VAL A 51 -4.67 21.18 4.69
C VAL A 51 -4.42 20.02 5.64
N LYS A 52 -5.10 18.91 5.40
CA LYS A 52 -4.93 17.68 6.16
C LYS A 52 -4.25 16.64 5.26
N GLN A 53 -3.28 15.94 5.83
CA GLN A 53 -2.48 14.92 5.16
C GLN A 53 -2.76 13.58 5.81
N PHE A 54 -3.04 12.56 4.99
CA PHE A 54 -3.29 11.18 5.42
C PHE A 54 -2.38 10.27 4.63
N TYR A 55 -1.29 9.82 5.24
CA TYR A 55 -0.44 8.81 4.64
C TYR A 55 -1.20 7.49 4.57
N TYR A 56 -1.07 6.77 3.45
CA TYR A 56 -1.84 5.53 3.28
C TYR A 56 -1.51 4.46 4.33
N GLU A 57 -0.30 4.46 4.87
CA GLU A 57 0.12 3.56 5.95
C GLU A 57 -0.61 3.81 7.27
N ASP A 58 -1.01 5.06 7.55
CA ASP A 58 -1.73 5.45 8.76
C ASP A 58 -3.25 5.21 8.64
N ILE A 59 -3.76 5.05 7.42
CA ILE A 59 -5.19 4.83 7.19
C ILE A 59 -5.56 3.39 7.56
N THR A 60 -6.42 3.25 8.56
CA THR A 60 -6.93 1.94 9.00
C THR A 60 -8.06 1.46 8.11
N SER A 61 -8.98 2.34 7.75
CA SER A 61 -10.08 2.05 6.82
C SER A 61 -10.64 3.31 6.18
N MET A 62 -11.41 3.11 5.11
CA MET A 62 -12.21 4.15 4.47
C MET A 62 -13.61 3.62 4.22
N SER A 63 -14.61 4.46 4.44
CA SER A 63 -16.01 4.15 4.14
C SER A 63 -16.68 5.27 3.37
N THR A 64 -17.73 4.93 2.64
CA THR A 64 -18.65 5.90 2.05
C THR A 64 -19.98 5.84 2.75
N ASP A 65 -20.59 6.98 2.97
CA ASP A 65 -21.95 7.10 3.46
C ASP A 65 -22.74 8.15 2.66
N GLN A 66 -24.03 7.93 2.53
CA GLN A 66 -24.93 8.94 1.98
C GLN A 66 -25.51 9.76 3.14
N LYS A 67 -25.46 11.07 3.03
CA LYS A 67 -26.03 11.97 4.02
C LYS A 67 -27.56 11.88 3.95
N THR A 68 -28.20 11.46 5.02
CA THR A 68 -29.66 11.22 5.07
C THR A 68 -30.34 11.95 6.23
N SER A 69 -29.94 13.20 6.50
CA SER A 69 -30.49 13.92 7.64
C SER A 69 -31.87 14.56 7.41
N GLY A 70 -32.39 14.50 6.20
CA GLY A 70 -33.70 15.02 5.87
C GLY A 70 -34.16 14.61 4.47
N TRP A 71 -35.48 14.61 4.21
CA TRP A 71 -36.05 14.18 2.93
C TRP A 71 -35.50 15.00 1.74
N LEU A 72 -35.26 16.29 1.91
CA LEU A 72 -34.73 17.18 0.86
C LEU A 72 -33.24 16.86 0.58
N GLU A 73 -32.43 16.65 1.62
CA GLU A 73 -31.04 16.21 1.46
C GLU A 73 -30.95 14.84 0.80
N PHE A 74 -31.82 13.92 1.23
CA PHE A 74 -31.92 12.58 0.61
C PHE A 74 -32.25 12.70 -0.89
N ALA A 75 -33.26 13.50 -1.25
CA ALA A 75 -33.65 13.70 -2.63
C ALA A 75 -32.53 14.31 -3.49
N LEU A 76 -31.83 15.31 -2.97
CA LEU A 76 -30.68 15.93 -3.66
C LEU A 76 -29.50 14.94 -3.75
N THR A 77 -29.17 14.23 -2.68
CA THR A 77 -28.10 13.23 -2.66
C THR A 77 -28.37 12.12 -3.66
N ALA A 78 -29.61 11.63 -3.72
CA ALA A 78 -30.00 10.61 -4.69
C ALA A 78 -30.01 11.14 -6.13
N ALA A 79 -30.54 12.35 -6.38
CA ALA A 79 -30.62 12.94 -7.71
C ALA A 79 -29.23 13.24 -8.29
N PHE A 80 -28.32 13.76 -7.48
CA PHE A 80 -26.96 14.12 -7.93
C PHE A 80 -25.92 13.03 -7.65
N LYS A 81 -26.31 11.86 -7.10
CA LYS A 81 -25.42 10.76 -6.74
C LYS A 81 -24.25 11.24 -5.87
N LEU A 82 -24.57 11.94 -4.79
CA LEU A 82 -23.59 12.46 -3.85
C LEU A 82 -23.37 11.49 -2.70
N CYS A 83 -22.17 11.47 -2.17
CA CYS A 83 -21.80 10.70 -0.96
C CYS A 83 -20.69 11.42 -0.20
N ASN A 84 -20.41 10.94 1.00
CA ASN A 84 -19.26 11.37 1.77
C ASN A 84 -18.25 10.23 1.86
N ILE A 85 -16.98 10.58 2.05
CA ILE A 85 -15.92 9.62 2.41
C ILE A 85 -15.54 9.90 3.86
N THR A 86 -15.46 8.85 4.67
CA THR A 86 -14.85 8.92 6.00
C THR A 86 -13.54 8.17 5.97
N ILE A 87 -12.46 8.85 6.34
CA ILE A 87 -11.12 8.29 6.51
C ILE A 87 -10.91 8.04 8.00
N TYR A 88 -10.56 6.81 8.35
CA TYR A 88 -10.24 6.41 9.71
C TYR A 88 -8.74 6.25 9.84
N VAL A 89 -8.18 6.92 10.82
CA VAL A 89 -6.78 6.78 11.25
C VAL A 89 -6.75 6.39 12.72
N SER A 90 -5.59 6.00 13.25
CA SER A 90 -5.48 5.61 14.65
C SER A 90 -5.92 6.76 15.59
N GLY A 91 -7.05 6.56 16.30
CA GLY A 91 -7.59 7.50 17.28
C GLY A 91 -8.37 8.70 16.70
N ALA A 92 -8.56 8.79 15.38
CA ALA A 92 -9.30 9.88 14.76
C ALA A 92 -10.06 9.43 13.50
N GLN A 93 -11.03 10.25 13.12
CA GLN A 93 -11.71 10.10 11.83
C GLN A 93 -11.89 11.47 11.20
N GLU A 94 -11.78 11.51 9.87
CA GLU A 94 -12.01 12.71 9.08
C GLU A 94 -13.01 12.42 7.96
N LYS A 95 -13.88 13.38 7.72
CA LYS A 95 -14.97 13.25 6.76
C LYS A 95 -14.81 14.24 5.62
N ILE A 96 -14.82 13.74 4.41
CA ILE A 96 -14.92 14.53 3.19
C ILE A 96 -16.38 14.53 2.77
N GLN A 97 -16.99 15.70 2.73
CA GLN A 97 -18.41 15.81 2.46
C GLN A 97 -18.69 16.04 0.97
N THR A 98 -19.85 15.56 0.56
CA THR A 98 -20.51 15.95 -0.70
C THR A 98 -19.62 15.79 -1.95
N LEU A 99 -19.05 14.60 -2.10
CA LEU A 99 -18.43 14.20 -3.37
C LEU A 99 -19.45 13.53 -4.28
N TYR A 100 -19.23 13.61 -5.58
CA TYR A 100 -19.92 12.69 -6.47
C TYR A 100 -19.50 11.25 -6.19
N THR A 101 -20.44 10.32 -6.25
CA THR A 101 -20.17 8.90 -5.92
C THR A 101 -19.00 8.33 -6.75
N TYR A 102 -18.91 8.68 -8.03
CA TYR A 102 -17.83 8.23 -8.90
C TYR A 102 -16.45 8.79 -8.49
N GLU A 103 -16.40 10.01 -7.95
CA GLU A 103 -15.18 10.61 -7.41
C GLU A 103 -14.74 9.88 -6.13
N ALA A 104 -15.71 9.65 -5.24
CA ALA A 104 -15.47 8.91 -4.01
C ALA A 104 -14.95 7.48 -4.27
N GLU A 105 -15.56 6.77 -5.21
CA GLU A 105 -15.11 5.44 -5.64
C GLU A 105 -13.68 5.44 -6.19
N ARG A 106 -13.32 6.49 -6.94
CA ARG A 106 -11.97 6.68 -7.47
C ARG A 106 -10.95 6.88 -6.35
N VAL A 107 -11.24 7.76 -5.39
CA VAL A 107 -10.36 7.98 -4.22
C VAL A 107 -10.15 6.68 -3.45
N ILE A 108 -11.24 5.94 -3.16
CA ILE A 108 -11.15 4.66 -2.46
C ILE A 108 -10.35 3.63 -3.27
N ARG A 109 -10.52 3.60 -4.59
CA ARG A 109 -9.77 2.70 -5.47
C ARG A 109 -8.27 2.95 -5.39
N VAL A 110 -7.81 4.20 -5.41
CA VAL A 110 -6.38 4.54 -5.26
C VAL A 110 -5.84 3.98 -3.94
N TYR A 111 -6.56 4.16 -2.84
CA TYR A 111 -6.19 3.57 -1.56
C TYR A 111 -6.15 2.04 -1.58
N GLN A 112 -7.14 1.41 -2.20
CA GLN A 112 -7.18 -0.06 -2.31
C GLN A 112 -6.04 -0.61 -3.17
N GLU A 113 -5.66 0.08 -4.23
CA GLU A 113 -4.53 -0.29 -5.09
C GLU A 113 -3.22 -0.20 -4.31
N TYR A 114 -3.01 0.86 -3.54
CA TYR A 114 -1.88 0.96 -2.63
C TYR A 114 -1.84 -0.21 -1.63
N ARG A 115 -2.96 -0.52 -0.97
CA ARG A 115 -3.06 -1.65 -0.02
C ARG A 115 -2.77 -3.00 -0.68
N ARG A 116 -3.14 -3.16 -1.95
CA ARG A 116 -2.84 -4.39 -2.71
C ARG A 116 -1.36 -4.50 -3.05
N SER A 117 -0.72 -3.39 -3.48
CA SER A 117 0.71 -3.40 -3.79
C SER A 117 1.55 -3.80 -2.57
N ILE A 118 1.30 -3.21 -1.41
CA ILE A 118 2.01 -3.57 -0.17
C ILE A 118 1.85 -5.07 0.16
N LYS A 119 0.62 -5.60 0.10
CA LYS A 119 0.39 -7.03 0.34
C LYS A 119 1.08 -7.94 -0.68
N GLN A 120 1.20 -7.48 -1.92
CA GLN A 120 1.90 -8.20 -2.96
C GLN A 120 3.41 -8.24 -2.68
N ASP A 121 3.98 -7.09 -2.30
CA ASP A 121 5.40 -6.97 -1.97
C ASP A 121 5.75 -7.82 -0.74
N GLU A 122 4.90 -7.82 0.29
CA GLU A 122 5.06 -8.71 1.45
C GLU A 122 5.02 -10.20 1.07
N ARG A 123 4.13 -10.58 0.17
CA ARG A 123 4.05 -11.98 -0.32
C ARG A 123 5.29 -12.35 -1.11
N ASN A 124 5.73 -11.47 -2.01
CA ASN A 124 6.93 -11.69 -2.80
C ASN A 124 8.17 -11.81 -1.90
N ALA A 125 8.30 -10.92 -0.90
CA ALA A 125 9.39 -10.99 0.07
C ALA A 125 9.39 -12.31 0.85
N ARG A 126 8.22 -12.80 1.30
CA ARG A 126 8.10 -14.11 1.98
C ARG A 126 8.45 -15.26 1.06
N GLN A 127 8.07 -15.24 -0.21
CA GLN A 127 8.42 -16.28 -1.17
C GLN A 127 9.92 -16.36 -1.42
N VAL A 128 10.60 -15.22 -1.52
CA VAL A 128 12.06 -15.17 -1.66
C VAL A 128 12.75 -15.77 -0.44
N VAL A 129 12.28 -15.46 0.76
CA VAL A 129 12.84 -16.02 2.01
C VAL A 129 12.60 -17.53 2.08
N VAL A 130 11.42 -18.02 1.70
CA VAL A 130 11.12 -19.46 1.69
C VAL A 130 11.96 -20.20 0.66
N GLN A 131 12.22 -19.61 -0.52
CA GLN A 131 13.10 -20.22 -1.52
C GLN A 131 14.57 -20.23 -1.07
N GLN A 132 15.01 -19.25 -0.27
CA GLN A 132 16.36 -19.23 0.29
C GLN A 132 16.50 -20.11 1.55
N SER A 133 15.40 -20.39 2.24
CA SER A 133 15.38 -21.23 3.45
C SER A 133 14.83 -22.64 3.24
N ALA A 134 14.32 -22.96 2.05
CA ALA A 134 14.15 -24.34 1.68
C ALA A 134 15.57 -24.95 1.70
N PRO A 135 15.86 -25.99 2.52
CA PRO A 135 17.06 -26.75 2.30
C PRO A 135 16.95 -27.20 0.84
N ALA A 136 17.81 -26.68 -0.03
CA ALA A 136 18.08 -27.38 -1.25
C ALA A 136 18.32 -28.82 -0.77
N GLU A 137 17.53 -29.77 -1.24
CA GLU A 137 18.00 -31.16 -1.24
C GLU A 137 19.29 -31.05 -1.98
N ASP A 138 20.38 -30.93 -1.21
CA ASP A 138 21.73 -30.90 -1.79
C ASP A 138 21.81 -32.21 -2.55
N ASP A 139 21.58 -32.13 -3.85
CA ASP A 139 21.76 -33.25 -4.76
C ASP A 139 23.10 -33.90 -4.37
N VAL A 140 23.12 -35.19 -4.27
CA VAL A 140 24.32 -35.95 -3.83
C VAL A 140 25.57 -35.42 -4.53
N PHE A 141 25.44 -34.94 -5.77
CA PHE A 141 26.51 -34.26 -6.50
C PHE A 141 27.03 -33.00 -5.84
N THR A 142 26.13 -32.14 -5.35
CA THR A 142 26.51 -30.89 -4.63
C THR A 142 27.21 -31.20 -3.31
N LYS A 143 26.78 -32.27 -2.62
CA LYS A 143 27.42 -32.71 -1.37
C LYS A 143 28.81 -33.29 -1.66
N LEU A 144 28.98 -34.06 -2.73
CA LEU A 144 30.27 -34.58 -3.18
C LEU A 144 31.25 -33.48 -3.59
N GLU A 145 30.75 -32.43 -4.26
CA GLU A 145 31.56 -31.29 -4.64
C GLU A 145 32.06 -30.48 -3.42
N LYS A 146 31.18 -30.27 -2.43
CA LYS A 146 31.55 -29.67 -1.14
C LYS A 146 32.58 -30.51 -0.39
N LEU A 147 32.40 -31.82 -0.38
CA LEU A 147 33.33 -32.76 0.24
C LEU A 147 34.71 -32.70 -0.40
N ASN A 148 34.78 -32.64 -1.74
CA ASN A 148 36.04 -32.50 -2.47
C ASN A 148 36.76 -31.19 -2.14
N LYS A 149 36.04 -30.08 -2.09
CA LYS A 149 36.60 -28.78 -1.69
C LYS A 149 37.18 -28.80 -0.27
N LEU A 150 36.56 -29.52 0.66
CA LEU A 150 37.05 -29.68 2.04
C LEU A 150 38.34 -30.51 2.09
N LYS A 151 38.46 -31.55 1.23
CA LYS A 151 39.69 -32.31 1.08
C LYS A 151 40.82 -31.45 0.49
N GLU A 152 40.54 -30.70 -0.60
CA GLU A 152 41.50 -29.81 -1.23
C GLU A 152 41.99 -28.69 -0.30
N ALA A 153 41.11 -28.20 0.58
CA ALA A 153 41.44 -27.22 1.64
C ALA A 153 42.22 -27.84 2.84
N GLY A 154 42.49 -29.16 2.82
CA GLY A 154 43.20 -29.83 3.89
C GLY A 154 42.42 -29.97 5.19
N ILE A 155 41.11 -29.78 5.17
CA ILE A 155 40.22 -29.86 6.32
C ILE A 155 39.81 -31.31 6.61
N LEU A 156 39.75 -32.15 5.59
CA LEU A 156 39.47 -33.59 5.64
C LEU A 156 40.68 -34.40 5.23
N THR A 157 40.97 -35.48 5.93
CA THR A 157 41.94 -36.49 5.55
C THR A 157 41.41 -37.31 4.38
N GLU A 158 42.28 -38.02 3.67
CA GLU A 158 41.89 -38.89 2.57
C GLU A 158 40.96 -40.03 2.99
N GLU A 159 41.22 -40.59 4.16
CA GLU A 159 40.41 -41.65 4.74
C GLU A 159 39.00 -41.18 5.10
N GLU A 160 38.86 -39.98 5.74
CA GLU A 160 37.57 -39.38 6.08
C GLU A 160 36.78 -38.97 4.80
N PHE A 161 37.47 -38.54 3.74
CA PHE A 161 36.83 -38.21 2.50
C PHE A 161 36.25 -39.47 1.82
N ASP A 162 37.00 -40.56 1.77
CA ASP A 162 36.56 -41.82 1.14
C ASP A 162 35.39 -42.45 1.93
N GLU A 163 35.40 -42.39 3.25
CA GLU A 163 34.29 -42.85 4.11
C GLU A 163 33.02 -42.04 3.85
N LYS A 164 33.10 -40.71 3.84
CA LYS A 164 31.94 -39.82 3.60
C LYS A 164 31.43 -39.90 2.17
N LYS A 165 32.31 -40.10 1.22
CA LYS A 165 31.93 -40.32 -0.19
C LYS A 165 31.15 -41.62 -0.37
N ALA A 166 31.61 -42.71 0.25
CA ALA A 166 30.90 -43.99 0.24
C ALA A 166 29.50 -43.89 0.87
N GLU A 167 29.41 -43.17 1.99
CA GLU A 167 28.16 -42.93 2.71
C GLU A 167 27.13 -42.15 1.84
N LEU A 168 27.59 -41.12 1.10
CA LEU A 168 26.76 -40.34 0.19
C LEU A 168 26.33 -41.13 -1.03
N LEU A 169 27.18 -41.93 -1.60
CA LEU A 169 26.87 -42.79 -2.75
C LEU A 169 25.91 -43.92 -2.39
N ALA A 170 25.92 -44.40 -1.14
CA ALA A 170 24.98 -45.43 -0.66
C ALA A 170 23.56 -44.90 -0.49
N GLN A 171 23.36 -43.59 -0.52
CA GLN A 171 22.04 -42.92 -0.41
C GLN A 171 21.40 -42.67 -1.79
N MET A 172 22.09 -43.02 -2.88
CA MET A 172 21.54 -42.98 -4.23
C MET A 172 20.79 -44.28 -4.59
#